data_24109d1a3da96d9e9ae704f5a7bad6f3
#
_entry.id   24109d1a3da96d9e9ae704f5a7bad6f3
#
_cell.length_a   1.000
_cell.length_b   1.000
_cell.length_c   1.000
_cell.angle_alpha   90.00
_cell.angle_beta   90.00
_cell.angle_gamma   90.00
#
_symmetry.space_group_name_H-M   'P 1'
#
loop_
_entity.id
_entity.type
_entity.pdbx_description
1 polymer ?
#
loop_
_entity_poly.entity_id
_entity_poly.type
_entity_poly.pdbx_seq_one_letter_code
_entity_poly.pdbx_strand_id
1 'polypeptide(L)'
;MFNQSNGSRYILLAEDNPADVQLVREALQGRSVACDLHVVRDGEQAIAFLDRLDANSKLDCPSLFLLDLHLPKRDGSAIMRRLRASERCGQTAVVVLTSSDSPRDIEDAERHAALHYFRKPSSLEQFLTLGDIVKGIIDRGDGGSTGTMVS
;
A
#
# COMPACT_ATOMS: atom_id res chain seq x y z
N MET A 1 -5.16 -15.59 -8.82
CA MET A 1 -4.21 -15.03 -9.62
C MET A 1 -4.62 -13.70 -10.07
N PHE A 2 -3.69 -12.81 -10.05
CA PHE A 2 -3.96 -11.52 -10.40
C PHE A 2 -3.78 -11.30 -11.85
N ASN A 3 -4.70 -10.68 -12.45
CA ASN A 3 -4.74 -10.50 -13.86
C ASN A 3 -4.60 -9.05 -14.23
N GLN A 4 -3.57 -8.74 -14.97
CA GLN A 4 -3.29 -7.38 -15.33
C GLN A 4 -3.65 -7.07 -16.75
N SER A 5 -4.11 -8.04 -17.49
CA SER A 5 -4.21 -7.86 -18.92
C SER A 5 -5.35 -6.99 -19.36
N ASN A 6 -6.30 -6.73 -18.50
CA ASN A 6 -7.48 -5.98 -18.92
C ASN A 6 -7.46 -4.55 -18.42
N GLY A 7 -6.35 -4.07 -17.94
CA GLY A 7 -6.24 -2.70 -17.46
C GLY A 7 -6.89 -2.42 -16.13
N SER A 8 -7.29 -3.44 -15.40
CA SER A 8 -7.88 -3.24 -14.09
C SER A 8 -6.84 -2.70 -13.14
N ARG A 9 -7.25 -1.77 -12.29
CA ARG A 9 -6.40 -1.26 -11.25
C ARG A 9 -6.34 -2.24 -10.10
N TYR A 10 -5.24 -2.25 -9.40
CA TYR A 10 -5.14 -3.06 -8.20
C TYR A 10 -4.34 -2.34 -7.12
N ILE A 11 -4.60 -2.77 -5.89
CA ILE A 11 -3.89 -2.29 -4.72
C ILE A 11 -3.05 -3.45 -4.20
N LEU A 12 -1.78 -3.18 -3.91
CA LEU A 12 -0.93 -4.17 -3.27
C LEU A 12 -0.98 -3.90 -1.77
N LEU A 13 -1.34 -4.92 -1.00
CA LEU A 13 -1.40 -4.83 0.46
C LEU A 13 -0.36 -5.77 1.06
N ALA A 14 0.54 -5.24 1.85
CA ALA A 14 1.51 -6.03 2.59
C ALA A 14 1.09 -6.06 4.05
N GLU A 15 0.54 -7.18 4.50
CA GLU A 15 -0.04 -7.33 5.82
C GLU A 15 -0.07 -8.81 6.22
N ASP A 16 0.46 -9.15 7.38
CA ASP A 16 0.54 -10.54 7.83
C ASP A 16 -0.65 -10.97 8.70
N ASN A 17 -1.44 -10.05 9.20
CA ASN A 17 -2.56 -10.36 10.08
C ASN A 17 -3.84 -10.56 9.27
N PRO A 18 -4.40 -11.79 9.23
CA PRO A 18 -5.60 -12.03 8.40
C PRO A 18 -6.80 -11.18 8.82
N ALA A 19 -6.91 -10.85 10.10
CA ALA A 19 -8.02 -10.02 10.56
C ALA A 19 -7.89 -8.61 10.00
N ASP A 20 -6.68 -8.07 9.96
CA ASP A 20 -6.46 -6.74 9.38
C ASP A 20 -6.66 -6.75 7.88
N VAL A 21 -6.27 -7.83 7.19
CA VAL A 21 -6.56 -7.97 5.77
C VAL A 21 -8.07 -7.88 5.53
N GLN A 22 -8.86 -8.57 6.36
CA GLN A 22 -10.31 -8.53 6.21
C GLN A 22 -10.87 -7.14 6.47
N LEU A 23 -10.34 -6.43 7.45
CA LEU A 23 -10.77 -5.07 7.73
C LEU A 23 -10.47 -4.13 6.55
N VAL A 24 -9.32 -4.31 5.90
CA VAL A 24 -9.00 -3.54 4.70
C VAL A 24 -10.01 -3.85 3.60
N ARG A 25 -10.33 -5.13 3.38
CA ARG A 25 -11.31 -5.50 2.36
C ARG A 25 -12.66 -4.84 2.63
N GLU A 26 -13.08 -4.84 3.90
CA GLU A 26 -14.35 -4.23 4.26
C GLU A 26 -14.33 -2.71 4.06
N ALA A 27 -13.21 -2.09 4.39
CA ALA A 27 -13.09 -0.64 4.20
C ALA A 27 -13.18 -0.27 2.72
N LEU A 28 -12.54 -1.05 1.85
CA LEU A 28 -12.58 -0.77 0.42
C LEU A 28 -13.96 -1.03 -0.15
N GLN A 29 -14.60 -2.12 0.24
CA GLN A 29 -15.94 -2.43 -0.24
C GLN A 29 -16.95 -1.42 0.24
N GLY A 30 -16.83 -0.97 1.46
CA GLY A 30 -17.76 -0.02 2.05
C GLY A 30 -17.76 1.33 1.36
N ARG A 31 -16.69 1.66 0.65
CA ARG A 31 -16.61 2.92 -0.09
C ARG A 31 -16.61 2.69 -1.60
N SER A 32 -16.95 1.49 -2.03
CA SER A 32 -17.04 1.15 -3.46
C SER A 32 -15.77 1.47 -4.22
N VAL A 33 -14.64 1.12 -3.65
CA VAL A 33 -13.36 1.30 -4.33
C VAL A 33 -13.24 0.23 -5.40
N ALA A 34 -13.11 0.65 -6.65
CA ALA A 34 -13.12 -0.26 -7.78
C ALA A 34 -11.70 -0.72 -8.12
N CYS A 35 -11.14 -1.54 -7.27
CA CYS A 35 -9.79 -2.08 -7.45
C CYS A 35 -9.71 -3.50 -6.91
N ASP A 36 -8.92 -4.31 -7.57
CA ASP A 36 -8.59 -5.63 -7.03
C ASP A 36 -7.59 -5.44 -5.89
N LEU A 37 -7.59 -6.35 -4.95
CA LEU A 37 -6.64 -6.32 -3.84
C LEU A 37 -5.73 -7.53 -3.93
N HIS A 38 -4.43 -7.29 -4.02
CA HIS A 38 -3.44 -8.35 -4.02
C HIS A 38 -2.69 -8.29 -2.69
N VAL A 39 -2.67 -9.41 -1.96
CA VAL A 39 -2.10 -9.43 -0.61
C VAL A 39 -0.80 -10.20 -0.59
N VAL A 40 0.23 -9.61 0.00
CA VAL A 40 1.47 -10.32 0.35
C VAL A 40 1.58 -10.30 1.87
N ARG A 41 2.15 -11.34 2.46
CA ARG A 41 2.03 -11.53 3.89
C ARG A 41 3.30 -11.33 4.68
N ASP A 42 4.41 -11.13 4.02
CA ASP A 42 5.67 -10.82 4.71
C ASP A 42 6.55 -10.00 3.80
N GLY A 43 7.65 -9.53 4.34
CA GLY A 43 8.53 -8.63 3.61
C GLY A 43 9.22 -9.30 2.44
N GLU A 44 9.52 -10.60 2.54
CA GLU A 44 10.13 -11.30 1.42
C GLU A 44 9.17 -11.42 0.24
N GLN A 45 7.90 -11.70 0.53
CA GLN A 45 6.88 -11.75 -0.53
C GLN A 45 6.71 -10.38 -1.17
N ALA A 46 6.76 -9.32 -0.38
CA ALA A 46 6.63 -7.97 -0.91
C ALA A 46 7.79 -7.64 -1.86
N ILE A 47 9.01 -7.93 -1.45
CA ILE A 47 10.19 -7.67 -2.28
C ILE A 47 10.14 -8.54 -3.55
N ALA A 48 9.77 -9.82 -3.41
CA ALA A 48 9.68 -10.70 -4.57
C ALA A 48 8.64 -10.20 -5.58
N PHE A 49 7.54 -9.65 -5.07
CA PHE A 49 6.51 -9.08 -5.94
C PHE A 49 7.07 -7.89 -6.73
N LEU A 50 7.78 -7.00 -6.05
CA LEU A 50 8.37 -5.84 -6.71
C LEU A 50 9.44 -6.27 -7.73
N ASP A 51 10.23 -7.29 -7.40
CA ASP A 51 11.23 -7.80 -8.33
C ASP A 51 10.56 -8.35 -9.59
N ARG A 52 9.44 -9.03 -9.42
CA ARG A 52 8.71 -9.57 -10.56
C ARG A 52 8.13 -8.47 -11.44
N LEU A 53 7.64 -7.39 -10.84
CA LEU A 53 7.15 -6.27 -11.62
C LEU A 53 8.26 -5.63 -12.45
N ASP A 54 9.44 -5.51 -11.87
CA ASP A 54 10.57 -4.92 -12.60
C ASP A 54 11.08 -5.86 -13.69
N ALA A 55 10.94 -7.15 -13.50
CA ALA A 55 11.42 -8.13 -14.48
C ALA A 55 10.46 -8.35 -15.65
N ASN A 56 9.21 -7.91 -15.53
CA ASN A 56 8.22 -8.17 -16.56
C ASN A 56 7.41 -6.91 -16.86
N SER A 57 7.79 -6.24 -17.95
CA SER A 57 7.16 -4.97 -18.32
C SER A 57 5.70 -5.11 -18.74
N LYS A 58 5.22 -6.33 -18.92
CA LYS A 58 3.81 -6.54 -19.24
C LYS A 58 2.91 -6.49 -18.01
N LEU A 59 3.50 -6.57 -16.81
CA LEU A 59 2.73 -6.45 -15.59
C LEU A 59 2.63 -4.97 -15.20
N ASP A 60 1.46 -4.56 -14.73
CA ASP A 60 1.26 -3.18 -14.33
C ASP A 60 1.71 -2.95 -12.91
N CYS A 61 2.17 -1.74 -12.63
CA CYS A 61 2.46 -1.34 -11.26
C CYS A 61 1.16 -1.18 -10.49
N PRO A 62 1.16 -1.43 -9.19
CA PRO A 62 -0.06 -1.17 -8.41
C PRO A 62 -0.42 0.31 -8.43
N SER A 63 -1.71 0.59 -8.33
CA SER A 63 -2.19 1.97 -8.21
C SER A 63 -1.89 2.54 -6.84
N LEU A 64 -1.75 1.67 -5.85
CA LEU A 64 -1.49 2.07 -4.48
C LEU A 64 -0.86 0.90 -3.74
N PHE A 65 0.07 1.19 -2.86
CA PHE A 65 0.67 0.18 -1.99
C PHE A 65 0.29 0.51 -0.55
N LEU A 66 -0.48 -0.38 0.08
CA LEU A 66 -0.80 -0.29 1.50
C LEU A 66 0.22 -1.15 2.24
N LEU A 67 1.00 -0.56 3.12
CA LEU A 67 2.14 -1.23 3.70
C LEU A 67 2.13 -1.16 5.22
N ASP A 68 2.10 -2.34 5.86
CA ASP A 68 2.36 -2.42 7.29
C ASP A 68 3.88 -2.36 7.49
N LEU A 69 4.34 -1.49 8.38
CA LEU A 69 5.76 -1.34 8.62
C LEU A 69 6.39 -2.50 9.40
N HIS A 70 5.58 -3.25 10.13
CA HIS A 70 6.09 -4.29 11.01
C HIS A 70 5.76 -5.70 10.53
N LEU A 71 6.20 -5.99 9.31
CA LEU A 71 6.01 -7.33 8.74
C LEU A 71 7.13 -8.27 9.16
N PRO A 72 6.87 -9.58 9.18
CA PRO A 72 7.95 -10.54 9.33
C PRO A 72 8.93 -10.49 8.18
N LYS A 73 10.13 -10.90 8.42
CA LYS A 73 11.22 -11.15 7.45
C LYS A 73 11.91 -9.92 6.88
N ARG A 74 11.17 -8.88 6.56
CA ARG A 74 11.77 -7.61 6.11
C ARG A 74 10.94 -6.49 6.66
N ASP A 75 11.56 -5.43 7.15
CA ASP A 75 10.81 -4.33 7.71
C ASP A 75 10.29 -3.39 6.60
N GLY A 76 9.38 -2.52 6.99
CA GLY A 76 8.73 -1.63 6.03
C GLY A 76 9.69 -0.66 5.38
N SER A 77 10.74 -0.24 6.09
CA SER A 77 11.72 0.68 5.52
C SER A 77 12.47 0.03 4.35
N ALA A 78 12.85 -1.24 4.50
CA ALA A 78 13.52 -1.96 3.42
C ALA A 78 12.60 -2.12 2.21
N ILE A 79 11.32 -2.39 2.45
CA ILE A 79 10.35 -2.54 1.38
C ILE A 79 10.16 -1.22 0.64
N MET A 80 10.05 -0.11 1.38
CA MET A 80 9.87 1.20 0.77
C MET A 80 11.09 1.61 -0.04
N ARG A 81 12.29 1.31 0.46
CA ARG A 81 13.51 1.58 -0.32
C ARG A 81 13.50 0.81 -1.63
N ARG A 82 13.11 -0.47 -1.57
CA ARG A 82 13.05 -1.28 -2.79
C ARG A 82 12.04 -0.72 -3.78
N LEU A 83 10.88 -0.31 -3.30
CA LEU A 83 9.87 0.27 -4.18
C LEU A 83 10.40 1.54 -4.85
N ARG A 84 10.97 2.45 -4.07
CA ARG A 84 11.44 3.73 -4.62
C ARG A 84 12.61 3.56 -5.57
N ALA A 85 13.35 2.44 -5.47
CA ALA A 85 14.43 2.15 -6.40
C ALA A 85 13.96 1.58 -7.74
N SER A 86 12.68 1.22 -7.84
CA SER A 86 12.15 0.69 -9.10
C SER A 86 12.03 1.80 -10.13
N GLU A 87 12.56 1.57 -11.31
CA GLU A 87 12.42 2.55 -12.39
C GLU A 87 10.99 2.63 -12.88
N ARG A 88 10.30 1.50 -12.89
CA ARG A 88 8.93 1.47 -13.38
C ARG A 88 7.92 1.89 -12.35
N CYS A 89 8.07 1.43 -11.13
CA CYS A 89 7.03 1.57 -10.11
C CYS A 89 7.44 2.49 -8.97
N GLY A 90 8.57 3.16 -9.09
CA GLY A 90 9.13 3.95 -7.99
C GLY A 90 8.30 5.15 -7.56
N GLN A 91 7.31 5.54 -8.36
CA GLN A 91 6.42 6.65 -8.03
C GLN A 91 5.07 6.19 -7.47
N THR A 92 4.91 4.90 -7.23
CA THR A 92 3.66 4.38 -6.70
C THR A 92 3.31 5.05 -5.37
N ALA A 93 2.06 5.45 -5.21
CA ALA A 93 1.59 6.03 -3.96
C ALA A 93 1.64 4.98 -2.86
N VAL A 94 2.09 5.36 -1.67
CA VAL A 94 2.18 4.47 -0.52
C VAL A 94 1.36 5.06 0.61
N VAL A 95 0.50 4.24 1.20
CA VAL A 95 -0.14 4.55 2.48
C VAL A 95 0.42 3.56 3.49
N VAL A 96 1.05 4.07 4.52
CA VAL A 96 1.55 3.24 5.61
C VAL A 96 0.38 2.89 6.53
N LEU A 97 0.27 1.61 6.88
CA LEU A 97 -0.84 1.11 7.67
C LEU A 97 -0.22 0.35 8.83
N THR A 98 -0.23 0.87 10.02
CA THR A 98 0.50 0.26 11.11
C THR A 98 -0.11 0.59 12.47
N SER A 99 0.16 -0.25 13.46
CA SER A 99 -0.23 0.03 14.84
C SER A 99 0.71 1.00 15.53
N SER A 100 1.86 1.27 14.94
CA SER A 100 2.87 2.12 15.57
C SER A 100 2.59 3.60 15.36
N ASP A 101 2.89 4.41 16.36
CA ASP A 101 2.89 5.85 16.20
C ASP A 101 4.25 6.42 16.61
N SER A 102 5.29 5.61 16.55
CA SER A 102 6.60 6.07 16.97
C SER A 102 7.11 7.15 16.02
N PRO A 103 7.78 8.19 16.55
CA PRO A 103 8.32 9.23 15.68
C PRO A 103 9.28 8.70 14.64
N ARG A 104 10.02 7.63 14.98
CA ARG A 104 10.97 7.04 14.05
C ARG A 104 10.26 6.44 12.84
N ASP A 105 9.14 5.73 13.07
CA ASP A 105 8.37 5.13 11.99
C ASP A 105 7.76 6.20 11.10
N ILE A 106 7.27 7.27 11.71
CA ILE A 106 6.70 8.38 10.95
C ILE A 106 7.78 9.05 10.11
N GLU A 107 8.96 9.27 10.67
CA GLU A 107 10.07 9.86 9.91
C GLU A 107 10.50 8.98 8.75
N ASP A 108 10.55 7.66 8.96
CA ASP A 108 10.91 6.74 7.88
C ASP A 108 9.89 6.79 6.76
N ALA A 109 8.61 6.86 7.12
CA ALA A 109 7.55 6.96 6.12
C ALA A 109 7.70 8.24 5.31
N GLU A 110 7.97 9.35 5.98
CA GLU A 110 8.18 10.62 5.29
C GLU A 110 9.40 10.60 4.40
N ARG A 111 10.48 9.99 4.89
CA ARG A 111 11.73 9.92 4.11
C ARG A 111 11.54 9.19 2.81
N HIS A 112 10.62 8.23 2.76
CA HIS A 112 10.34 7.46 1.57
C HIS A 112 9.08 7.94 0.85
N ALA A 113 8.65 9.16 1.14
CA ALA A 113 7.55 9.84 0.45
C ALA A 113 6.22 9.09 0.54
N ALA A 114 5.92 8.50 1.70
CA ALA A 114 4.59 7.94 1.92
C ALA A 114 3.56 9.07 1.82
N LEU A 115 2.48 8.80 1.11
CA LEU A 115 1.46 9.80 0.90
C LEU A 115 0.61 10.01 2.14
N HIS A 116 0.46 8.96 2.93
CA HIS A 116 -0.38 9.01 4.12
C HIS A 116 0.12 8.00 5.15
N TYR A 117 -0.05 8.29 6.41
CA TYR A 117 0.31 7.39 7.50
C TYR A 117 -0.97 7.10 8.28
N PHE A 118 -1.50 5.89 8.14
CA PHE A 118 -2.74 5.52 8.78
C PHE A 118 -2.45 4.62 9.98
N ARG A 119 -2.60 5.16 11.17
CA ARG A 119 -2.45 4.36 12.37
C ARG A 119 -3.68 3.50 12.56
N LYS A 120 -3.50 2.19 12.69
CA LYS A 120 -4.62 1.27 12.84
C LYS A 120 -5.39 1.58 14.11
N PRO A 121 -6.66 1.96 13.99
CA PRO A 121 -7.45 2.25 15.18
C PRO A 121 -8.01 0.98 15.78
N SER A 122 -8.49 1.07 17.02
CA SER A 122 -9.11 -0.09 17.67
C SER A 122 -10.58 -0.24 17.30
N SER A 123 -11.19 0.79 16.75
CA SER A 123 -12.60 0.79 16.40
C SER A 123 -12.78 0.43 14.94
N LEU A 124 -13.72 -0.48 14.65
CA LEU A 124 -14.06 -0.83 13.26
C LEU A 124 -14.48 0.40 12.48
N GLU A 125 -15.31 1.23 13.09
CA GLU A 125 -15.82 2.41 12.42
C GLU A 125 -14.71 3.32 11.97
N GLN A 126 -13.70 3.53 12.81
CA GLN A 126 -12.56 4.35 12.45
C GLN A 126 -11.68 3.67 11.40
N PHE A 127 -11.58 2.34 11.46
CA PHE A 127 -10.80 1.60 10.48
C PHE A 127 -11.40 1.76 9.08
N LEU A 128 -12.72 1.82 9.02
CA LEU A 128 -13.39 1.97 7.73
C LEU A 128 -13.10 3.30 7.04
N THR A 129 -12.60 4.30 7.77
CA THR A 129 -12.21 5.57 7.15
C THR A 129 -11.03 5.40 6.20
N LEU A 130 -10.30 4.29 6.30
CA LEU A 130 -9.25 3.99 5.34
C LEU A 130 -9.82 3.95 3.93
N GLY A 131 -11.05 3.46 3.78
CA GLY A 131 -11.70 3.43 2.46
C GLY A 131 -11.83 4.79 1.83
N ASP A 132 -12.12 5.82 2.63
CA ASP A 132 -12.21 7.19 2.13
C ASP A 132 -10.86 7.70 1.64
N ILE A 133 -9.80 7.39 2.39
CA ILE A 133 -8.45 7.80 2.02
C ILE A 133 -8.06 7.13 0.71
N VAL A 134 -8.28 5.82 0.61
CA VAL A 134 -7.91 5.07 -0.58
C VAL A 134 -8.71 5.55 -1.79
N LYS A 135 -10.01 5.75 -1.62
CA LYS A 135 -10.85 6.22 -2.71
C LYS A 135 -10.37 7.57 -3.23
N GLY A 136 -10.02 8.46 -2.32
CA GLY A 136 -9.49 9.75 -2.73
C GLY A 136 -8.20 9.65 -3.52
N ILE A 137 -7.31 8.75 -3.15
CA ILE A 137 -6.06 8.55 -3.85
C ILE A 137 -6.30 7.93 -5.23
N ILE A 138 -7.13 6.89 -5.30
CA ILE A 138 -7.41 6.19 -6.55
C ILE A 138 -8.11 7.13 -7.54
N ASP A 139 -9.06 7.91 -7.07
CA ASP A 139 -9.82 8.79 -7.95
C ASP A 139 -8.95 9.92 -8.51
N ARG A 140 -7.93 10.36 -7.77
CA ARG A 140 -7.03 11.40 -8.26
C ARG A 140 -5.85 10.81 -8.99
N GLY A 141 -5.73 9.53 -8.87
CA GLY A 141 -4.49 8.96 -9.03
C GLY A 141 -3.85 8.86 -10.28
N ASP A 142 -4.57 8.90 -11.30
CA ASP A 142 -3.89 8.73 -12.51
C ASP A 142 -3.04 9.92 -12.82
N GLY A 143 -3.15 10.97 -12.10
CA GLY A 143 -2.39 12.12 -12.28
C GLY A 143 -1.10 12.14 -11.59
N GLY A 144 -0.80 11.28 -10.89
CA GLY A 144 0.36 11.32 -10.27
C GLY A 144 0.54 12.27 -9.29
N SER A 145 0.85 12.29 -8.42
CA SER A 145 0.98 13.20 -7.64
C SER A 145 1.91 13.25 -6.77
N THR A 146 2.14 14.01 -6.10
CA THR A 146 3.03 14.44 -5.42
C THR A 146 3.06 14.43 -4.15
N GLY A 147 3.91 14.12 -3.54
CA GLY A 147 3.91 13.90 -2.44
C GLY A 147 4.05 14.64 -1.31
N THR A 148 3.11 15.12 -0.77
CA THR A 148 3.10 15.68 0.56
C THR A 148 2.35 14.72 1.45
N MET A 149 2.95 14.32 2.53
CA MET A 149 2.29 13.42 3.44
C MET A 149 1.23 14.16 4.25
N VAL A 150 0.03 13.57 4.34
CA VAL A 150 -1.07 14.17 5.07
C VAL A 150 -1.49 13.19 6.15
N SER A 151 -1.61 13.60 7.34
CA SER A 151 -1.99 12.72 8.43
C SER A 151 -3.48 12.78 8.76
#